data_cca1613c4018b39240ffe72cf8e65e39
#
_entry.id   cca1613c4018b39240ffe72cf8e65e39
#
_cell.length_a   1.000
_cell.length_b   1.000
_cell.length_c   1.000
_cell.angle_alpha   90.00
_cell.angle_beta   90.00
_cell.angle_gamma   90.00
#
_symmetry.space_group_name_H-M   'P 1'
#
loop_
_entity.id
_entity.type
_entity.pdbx_description
1 polymer ?
#
loop_
_entity_poly.entity_id
_entity_poly.type
_entity_poly.pdbx_seq_one_letter_code
_entity_poly.pdbx_strand_id
1 'polypeptide(L)'
;MKNAIRKCGGDHFIHCGNLIRGEEPYEGVLREDRQALFYALVSYAGGINFSFKVARVVKTESTSPFSLEGELLERTVKILTGNAALLSKYDEVIVHYDAGQKTCTKVLSGAFLNTLSKVTFTKTNQWEDLFMQVADLLCVLDNLDYKLVYGRFTHSEEKFLGKRRKIKKELLGRFKAKEL
;
A
#
# COMPACT_ATOMS: atom_id res chain seq x y z
N MET A 1 -14.64 10.37 -7.02
CA MET A 1 -13.26 10.65 -6.54
C MET A 1 -12.86 12.11 -6.73
N LYS A 2 -12.95 12.73 -7.92
CA LYS A 2 -12.54 14.15 -8.17
C LYS A 2 -13.12 15.16 -7.16
N ASN A 3 -14.40 15.08 -6.82
CA ASN A 3 -15.01 15.99 -5.83
C ASN A 3 -14.48 15.78 -4.41
N ALA A 4 -14.16 14.55 -4.02
CA ALA A 4 -13.58 14.25 -2.73
C ALA A 4 -12.12 14.75 -2.63
N ILE A 5 -11.33 14.62 -3.70
CA ILE A 5 -9.97 15.18 -3.79
C ILE A 5 -10.02 16.70 -3.60
N ARG A 6 -10.90 17.40 -4.30
CA ARG A 6 -11.03 18.86 -4.20
C ARG A 6 -11.36 19.34 -2.79
N LYS A 7 -12.21 18.61 -2.06
CA LYS A 7 -12.56 18.92 -0.66
C LYS A 7 -11.42 18.66 0.33
N CYS A 8 -10.49 17.80 -0.03
CA CYS A 8 -9.32 17.48 0.79
C CYS A 8 -8.06 18.26 0.40
N GLY A 9 -8.19 19.43 -0.23
CA GLY A 9 -7.07 20.32 -0.52
C GLY A 9 -6.49 20.21 -1.93
N GLY A 10 -7.11 19.45 -2.84
CA GLY A 10 -6.77 19.48 -4.26
C GLY A 10 -5.71 18.47 -4.70
N ASP A 11 -4.85 18.86 -5.62
CA ASP A 11 -4.00 17.96 -6.40
C ASP A 11 -2.75 17.48 -5.64
N HIS A 12 -2.92 16.56 -4.69
CA HIS A 12 -1.82 15.88 -4.03
C HIS A 12 -2.03 14.36 -4.01
N PHE A 13 -0.95 13.61 -3.84
CA PHE A 13 -0.98 12.16 -3.66
C PHE A 13 -1.82 11.78 -2.43
N ILE A 14 -2.68 10.76 -2.57
CA ILE A 14 -3.51 10.31 -1.46
C ILE A 14 -2.68 9.41 -0.53
N HIS A 15 -2.13 10.00 0.52
CA HIS A 15 -1.48 9.26 1.60
C HIS A 15 -2.52 8.72 2.57
N CYS A 16 -2.90 7.44 2.41
CA CYS A 16 -3.97 6.81 3.18
C CYS A 16 -3.73 6.83 4.69
N GLY A 17 -2.49 6.66 5.12
CA GLY A 17 -2.12 6.74 6.54
C GLY A 17 -2.39 8.12 7.14
N ASN A 18 -1.91 9.16 6.47
CA ASN A 18 -2.10 10.55 6.90
C ASN A 18 -3.59 10.96 6.82
N LEU A 19 -4.29 10.49 5.79
CA LEU A 19 -5.73 10.72 5.63
C LEU A 19 -6.54 10.18 6.81
N ILE A 20 -6.20 8.98 7.30
CA ILE A 20 -6.84 8.37 8.47
C ILE A 20 -6.53 9.17 9.74
N ARG A 21 -5.28 9.55 9.95
CA ARG A 21 -4.83 10.26 11.15
C ARG A 21 -5.18 11.76 11.15
N GLY A 22 -5.41 12.35 9.97
CA GLY A 22 -5.62 13.78 9.81
C GLY A 22 -4.33 14.59 9.93
N GLU A 23 -3.23 14.01 9.48
CA GLU A 23 -1.91 14.63 9.37
C GLU A 23 -1.75 15.29 8.00
N GLU A 24 -0.73 16.17 7.85
CA GLU A 24 -0.46 16.80 6.55
C GLU A 24 -0.45 15.80 5.37
N PRO A 25 -1.07 16.16 4.26
CA PRO A 25 -1.68 17.45 3.88
C PRO A 25 -3.17 17.60 4.28
N TYR A 26 -3.70 16.75 5.16
CA TYR A 26 -5.13 16.73 5.55
C TYR A 26 -5.41 17.42 6.89
N GLU A 27 -4.46 18.15 7.42
CA GLU A 27 -4.66 18.93 8.65
C GLU A 27 -5.75 19.97 8.46
N GLY A 28 -6.68 20.06 9.41
CA GLY A 28 -7.85 20.94 9.30
C GLY A 28 -8.98 20.49 8.37
N VAL A 29 -8.77 19.44 7.57
CA VAL A 29 -9.83 18.86 6.73
C VAL A 29 -10.83 18.07 7.59
N LEU A 30 -12.12 18.30 7.38
CA LEU A 30 -13.18 17.60 8.09
C LEU A 30 -13.03 16.08 7.94
N ARG A 31 -13.28 15.35 9.03
CA ARG A 31 -13.16 13.89 9.04
C ARG A 31 -14.06 13.23 7.97
N GLU A 32 -15.26 13.76 7.80
CA GLU A 32 -16.25 13.26 6.83
C GLU A 32 -15.75 13.40 5.40
N ASP A 33 -15.07 14.48 5.06
CA ASP A 33 -14.48 14.69 3.72
C ASP A 33 -13.28 13.76 3.51
N ARG A 34 -12.45 13.58 4.54
CA ARG A 34 -11.35 12.60 4.51
C ARG A 34 -11.85 11.16 4.35
N GLN A 35 -12.92 10.80 5.07
CA GLN A 35 -13.57 9.50 4.93
C GLN A 35 -14.15 9.31 3.51
N ALA A 36 -14.79 10.32 2.95
CA ALA A 36 -15.32 10.28 1.59
C ALA A 36 -14.20 10.01 0.57
N LEU A 37 -13.04 10.64 0.72
CA LEU A 37 -11.88 10.40 -0.15
C LEU A 37 -11.32 8.99 0.02
N PHE A 38 -11.14 8.53 1.26
CA PHE A 38 -10.67 7.18 1.56
C PHE A 38 -11.56 6.11 0.94
N TYR A 39 -12.86 6.18 1.18
CA TYR A 39 -13.80 5.20 0.64
C TYR A 39 -13.99 5.31 -0.88
N ALA A 40 -13.78 6.48 -1.47
CA ALA A 40 -13.74 6.63 -2.93
C ALA A 40 -12.54 5.86 -3.53
N LEU A 41 -11.36 5.93 -2.90
CA LEU A 41 -10.19 5.15 -3.32
C LEU A 41 -10.40 3.64 -3.08
N VAL A 42 -10.96 3.25 -1.93
CA VAL A 42 -11.36 1.85 -1.64
C VAL A 42 -12.32 1.32 -2.70
N SER A 43 -13.31 2.11 -3.09
CA SER A 43 -14.28 1.74 -4.13
C SER A 43 -13.62 1.58 -5.50
N TYR A 44 -12.75 2.51 -5.86
CA TYR A 44 -11.97 2.44 -7.10
C TYR A 44 -11.10 1.17 -7.13
N ALA A 45 -10.29 0.94 -6.10
CA ALA A 45 -9.44 -0.25 -5.97
C ALA A 45 -10.25 -1.56 -6.00
N GLY A 46 -11.44 -1.55 -5.40
CA GLY A 46 -12.35 -2.71 -5.46
C GLY A 46 -12.86 -3.02 -6.86
N GLY A 47 -13.01 -2.00 -7.72
CA GLY A 47 -13.57 -2.12 -9.07
C GLY A 47 -12.57 -2.46 -10.16
N ILE A 48 -11.28 -2.27 -9.95
CA ILE A 48 -10.23 -2.59 -10.93
C ILE A 48 -9.72 -4.02 -10.78
N ASN A 49 -9.22 -4.60 -11.87
CA ASN A 49 -8.63 -5.94 -11.87
C ASN A 49 -7.13 -5.86 -11.56
N PHE A 50 -6.70 -6.46 -10.45
CA PHE A 50 -5.31 -6.61 -10.05
C PHE A 50 -5.17 -7.73 -9.04
N SER A 51 -3.96 -8.22 -8.86
CA SER A 51 -3.57 -9.07 -7.74
C SER A 51 -2.44 -8.42 -6.96
N PHE A 52 -2.30 -8.74 -5.67
CA PHE A 52 -1.26 -8.13 -4.85
C PHE A 52 -0.64 -9.12 -3.86
N LYS A 53 0.55 -8.78 -3.42
CA LYS A 53 1.23 -9.32 -2.23
C LYS A 53 1.88 -8.20 -1.45
N VAL A 54 1.96 -8.35 -0.13
CA VAL A 54 2.64 -7.40 0.74
C VAL A 54 3.84 -8.07 1.39
N ALA A 55 5.02 -7.48 1.19
CA ALA A 55 6.21 -7.84 1.95
C ALA A 55 6.22 -7.02 3.25
N ARG A 56 5.95 -7.65 4.40
CA ARG A 56 5.91 -6.99 5.70
C ARG A 56 7.10 -7.39 6.54
N VAL A 57 7.79 -6.40 7.12
CA VAL A 57 8.79 -6.59 8.18
C VAL A 57 8.36 -5.80 9.40
N VAL A 58 8.39 -6.42 10.57
CA VAL A 58 8.04 -5.76 11.83
C VAL A 58 9.32 -5.21 12.46
N LYS A 59 9.42 -3.88 12.53
CA LYS A 59 10.53 -3.23 13.20
C LYS A 59 10.42 -3.41 14.70
N THR A 60 11.48 -3.92 15.31
CA THR A 60 11.68 -3.99 16.76
C THR A 60 12.76 -2.99 17.17
N GLU A 61 12.93 -2.74 18.47
CA GLU A 61 13.96 -1.82 18.99
C GLU A 61 15.39 -2.27 18.62
N SER A 62 15.61 -3.57 18.46
CA SER A 62 16.89 -4.16 18.07
C SER A 62 17.11 -4.26 16.55
N THR A 63 16.12 -3.87 15.73
CA THR A 63 16.22 -4.01 14.28
C THR A 63 17.07 -2.89 13.67
N SER A 64 18.23 -3.23 13.13
CA SER A 64 19.05 -2.27 12.40
C SER A 64 18.44 -1.94 11.03
N PRO A 65 18.71 -0.75 10.46
CA PRO A 65 18.27 -0.43 9.09
C PRO A 65 18.76 -1.44 8.05
N PHE A 66 19.97 -1.98 8.23
CA PHE A 66 20.57 -2.98 7.34
C PHE A 66 19.83 -4.33 7.42
N SER A 67 19.50 -4.80 8.62
CA SER A 67 18.75 -6.05 8.81
C SER A 67 17.31 -5.92 8.28
N LEU A 68 16.69 -4.73 8.41
CA LEU A 68 15.38 -4.44 7.86
C LEU A 68 15.39 -4.52 6.32
N GLU A 69 16.39 -3.91 5.67
CA GLU A 69 16.54 -3.93 4.21
C GLU A 69 16.75 -5.37 3.71
N GLY A 70 17.62 -6.14 4.37
CA GLY A 70 17.90 -7.54 4.04
C GLY A 70 16.69 -8.44 4.18
N GLU A 71 15.93 -8.33 5.28
CA GLU A 71 14.72 -9.11 5.50
C GLU A 71 13.61 -8.76 4.49
N LEU A 72 13.46 -7.47 4.17
CA LEU A 72 12.50 -7.01 3.19
C LEU A 72 12.84 -7.53 1.78
N LEU A 73 14.14 -7.52 1.42
CA LEU A 73 14.64 -8.08 0.17
C LEU A 73 14.33 -9.59 0.08
N GLU A 74 14.67 -10.36 1.12
CA GLU A 74 14.40 -11.79 1.16
C GLU A 74 12.91 -12.12 0.99
N ARG A 75 12.04 -11.39 1.69
CA ARG A 75 10.58 -11.57 1.57
C ARG A 75 10.08 -11.22 0.17
N THR A 76 10.61 -10.17 -0.43
CA THR A 76 10.24 -9.77 -1.79
C THR A 76 10.68 -10.82 -2.81
N VAL A 77 11.90 -11.35 -2.69
CA VAL A 77 12.39 -12.45 -3.54
C VAL A 77 11.50 -13.70 -3.38
N LYS A 78 11.13 -14.07 -2.15
CA LYS A 78 10.21 -15.20 -1.91
C LYS A 78 8.84 -14.99 -2.59
N ILE A 79 8.31 -13.78 -2.57
CA ILE A 79 7.06 -13.46 -3.27
C ILE A 79 7.24 -13.64 -4.78
N LEU A 80 8.31 -13.14 -5.37
CA LEU A 80 8.56 -13.24 -6.81
C LEU A 80 8.76 -14.70 -7.24
N THR A 81 9.60 -15.44 -6.52
CA THR A 81 9.87 -16.86 -6.83
C THR A 81 8.62 -17.73 -6.64
N GLY A 82 7.83 -17.48 -5.60
CA GLY A 82 6.56 -18.17 -5.36
C GLY A 82 5.51 -17.91 -6.44
N ASN A 83 5.63 -16.81 -7.19
CA ASN A 83 4.75 -16.44 -8.29
C ASN A 83 5.44 -16.52 -9.67
N ALA A 84 6.56 -17.23 -9.78
CA ALA A 84 7.34 -17.33 -11.02
C ALA A 84 6.50 -17.88 -12.19
N ALA A 85 5.63 -18.88 -11.96
CA ALA A 85 4.74 -19.44 -12.97
C ALA A 85 3.70 -18.42 -13.52
N LEU A 86 3.30 -17.44 -12.71
CA LEU A 86 2.46 -16.33 -13.16
C LEU A 86 3.29 -15.33 -13.96
N LEU A 87 4.44 -14.93 -13.44
CA LEU A 87 5.30 -13.93 -14.05
C LEU A 87 5.90 -14.39 -15.38
N SER A 88 6.18 -15.68 -15.53
CA SER A 88 6.68 -16.27 -16.79
C SER A 88 5.70 -16.24 -17.97
N LYS A 89 4.43 -15.92 -17.72
CA LYS A 89 3.43 -15.74 -18.79
C LYS A 89 3.57 -14.42 -19.55
N TYR A 90 4.41 -13.52 -19.07
CA TYR A 90 4.62 -12.18 -19.64
C TYR A 90 6.01 -12.08 -20.26
N ASP A 91 6.10 -11.41 -21.39
CA ASP A 91 7.36 -11.17 -22.08
C ASP A 91 8.27 -10.18 -21.34
N GLU A 92 7.68 -9.26 -20.59
CA GLU A 92 8.36 -8.23 -19.83
C GLU A 92 7.55 -7.88 -18.55
N VAL A 93 8.27 -7.55 -17.49
CA VAL A 93 7.71 -7.00 -16.25
C VAL A 93 8.13 -5.54 -16.10
N ILE A 94 7.17 -4.63 -16.05
CA ILE A 94 7.42 -3.22 -15.81
C ILE A 94 7.15 -2.91 -14.34
N VAL A 95 8.17 -2.46 -13.63
CA VAL A 95 8.10 -2.09 -12.22
C VAL A 95 7.92 -0.58 -12.09
N HIS A 96 6.73 -0.16 -11.71
CA HIS A 96 6.45 1.22 -11.32
C HIS A 96 6.78 1.41 -9.84
N TYR A 97 7.55 2.43 -9.50
CA TYR A 97 7.99 2.65 -8.12
C TYR A 97 8.08 4.12 -7.76
N ASP A 98 7.94 4.40 -6.46
CA ASP A 98 8.20 5.70 -5.87
C ASP A 98 9.69 5.85 -5.52
N ALA A 99 10.36 6.77 -6.19
CA ALA A 99 11.78 7.04 -5.97
C ALA A 99 12.09 7.81 -4.66
N GLY A 100 11.06 8.26 -3.93
CA GLY A 100 11.21 8.99 -2.66
C GLY A 100 11.79 8.13 -1.53
N GLN A 101 11.64 6.79 -1.61
CA GLN A 101 12.08 5.85 -0.59
C GLN A 101 13.27 5.02 -1.06
N LYS A 102 14.49 5.46 -0.72
CA LYS A 102 15.76 4.80 -1.13
C LYS A 102 15.80 3.30 -0.80
N THR A 103 15.36 2.91 0.40
CA THR A 103 15.31 1.50 0.81
C THR A 103 14.38 0.68 -0.06
N CYS A 104 13.16 1.17 -0.34
CA CYS A 104 12.22 0.48 -1.23
C CYS A 104 12.80 0.32 -2.64
N THR A 105 13.42 1.37 -3.18
CA THR A 105 14.06 1.32 -4.50
C THR A 105 15.14 0.24 -4.56
N LYS A 106 16.02 0.16 -3.56
CA LYS A 106 17.08 -0.87 -3.49
C LYS A 106 16.50 -2.28 -3.39
N VAL A 107 15.50 -2.48 -2.53
CA VAL A 107 14.84 -3.77 -2.34
C VAL A 107 14.17 -4.22 -3.63
N LEU A 108 13.40 -3.35 -4.28
CA LEU A 108 12.74 -3.68 -5.54
C LEU A 108 13.77 -3.99 -6.64
N SER A 109 14.77 -3.12 -6.83
CA SER A 109 15.81 -3.37 -7.84
C SER A 109 16.53 -4.67 -7.58
N GLY A 110 16.97 -4.93 -6.34
CA GLY A 110 17.66 -6.15 -5.96
C GLY A 110 16.79 -7.40 -6.15
N ALA A 111 15.52 -7.38 -5.74
CA ALA A 111 14.63 -8.52 -5.86
C ALA A 111 14.29 -8.84 -7.32
N PHE A 112 13.84 -7.86 -8.07
CA PHE A 112 13.36 -8.08 -9.44
C PHE A 112 14.50 -8.43 -10.41
N LEU A 113 15.64 -7.71 -10.39
CA LEU A 113 16.77 -7.97 -11.27
C LEU A 113 17.43 -9.34 -11.02
N ASN A 114 17.41 -9.82 -9.77
CA ASN A 114 17.95 -11.14 -9.45
C ASN A 114 16.97 -12.30 -9.72
N THR A 115 15.70 -12.00 -9.94
CA THR A 115 14.66 -13.04 -10.07
C THR A 115 14.13 -13.18 -11.50
N LEU A 116 14.10 -12.08 -12.26
CA LEU A 116 13.48 -12.03 -13.59
C LEU A 116 14.48 -11.60 -14.65
N SER A 117 14.37 -12.19 -15.85
CA SER A 117 15.29 -11.93 -16.98
C SER A 117 14.99 -10.65 -17.75
N LYS A 118 13.74 -10.21 -17.76
CA LYS A 118 13.30 -9.01 -18.49
C LYS A 118 12.47 -8.10 -17.56
N VAL A 119 13.11 -7.10 -17.01
CA VAL A 119 12.51 -6.13 -16.09
C VAL A 119 12.88 -4.73 -16.52
N THR A 120 11.88 -3.88 -16.64
CA THR A 120 12.05 -2.44 -16.84
C THR A 120 11.55 -1.68 -15.60
N PHE A 121 12.33 -0.72 -15.13
CA PHE A 121 11.96 0.13 -13.99
C PHE A 121 11.53 1.50 -14.51
N THR A 122 10.30 1.88 -14.16
CA THR A 122 9.75 3.19 -14.51
C THR A 122 9.47 3.98 -13.24
N LYS A 123 10.18 5.10 -13.09
CA LYS A 123 9.88 6.07 -12.05
C LYS A 123 8.52 6.70 -12.36
N THR A 124 7.58 6.53 -11.46
CA THR A 124 6.24 7.06 -11.63
C THR A 124 6.10 8.39 -10.91
N ASN A 125 5.43 9.33 -11.55
CA ASN A 125 4.98 10.54 -10.88
C ASN A 125 3.74 10.15 -10.04
N GLN A 126 3.87 10.20 -8.72
CA GLN A 126 2.85 9.76 -7.77
C GLN A 126 1.46 10.38 -8.00
N TRP A 127 1.42 11.58 -8.57
CA TRP A 127 0.19 12.34 -8.81
C TRP A 127 -0.70 11.74 -9.89
N GLU A 128 -0.10 11.15 -10.91
CA GLU A 128 -0.78 10.70 -12.13
C GLU A 128 -1.16 9.22 -12.07
N ASP A 129 -0.53 8.45 -11.17
CA ASP A 129 -0.71 7.00 -11.11
C ASP A 129 -1.61 6.57 -9.95
N LEU A 130 -2.87 6.31 -10.26
CA LEU A 130 -3.84 5.77 -9.31
C LEU A 130 -3.44 4.39 -8.78
N PHE A 131 -2.64 3.60 -9.51
CA PHE A 131 -2.14 2.31 -9.03
C PHE A 131 -1.14 2.47 -7.88
N MET A 132 -0.32 3.53 -7.90
CA MET A 132 0.55 3.85 -6.76
C MET A 132 -0.25 4.20 -5.51
N GLN A 133 -1.36 4.92 -5.67
CA GLN A 133 -2.27 5.23 -4.56
C GLN A 133 -3.00 3.97 -4.06
N VAL A 134 -3.32 3.03 -4.95
CA VAL A 134 -3.86 1.71 -4.57
C VAL A 134 -2.81 0.90 -3.81
N ALA A 135 -1.54 0.93 -4.23
CA ALA A 135 -0.45 0.26 -3.51
C ALA A 135 -0.28 0.82 -2.08
N ASP A 136 -0.31 2.15 -1.90
CA ASP A 136 -0.30 2.78 -0.57
C ASP A 136 -1.51 2.36 0.27
N LEU A 137 -2.71 2.35 -0.32
CA LEU A 137 -3.92 1.85 0.34
C LEU A 137 -3.74 0.40 0.84
N LEU A 138 -3.21 -0.50 -0.01
CA LEU A 138 -3.01 -1.91 0.35
C LEU A 138 -2.00 -2.07 1.49
N CYS A 139 -0.92 -1.29 1.50
CA CYS A 139 0.04 -1.26 2.61
C CYS A 139 -0.62 -0.79 3.91
N VAL A 140 -1.48 0.22 3.85
CA VAL A 140 -2.23 0.70 5.02
C VAL A 140 -3.23 -0.35 5.49
N LEU A 141 -3.95 -1.02 4.59
CA LEU A 141 -4.89 -2.09 4.95
C LEU A 141 -4.19 -3.28 5.60
N ASP A 142 -3.02 -3.69 5.09
CA ASP A 142 -2.19 -4.73 5.66
C ASP A 142 -1.72 -4.37 7.08
N ASN A 143 -1.27 -3.13 7.29
CA ASN A 143 -0.91 -2.63 8.62
C ASN A 143 -2.12 -2.59 9.59
N LEU A 144 -3.29 -2.22 9.11
CA LEU A 144 -4.52 -2.24 9.90
C LEU A 144 -4.91 -3.67 10.31
N ASP A 145 -4.78 -4.65 9.41
CA ASP A 145 -5.02 -6.06 9.72
C ASP A 145 -4.05 -6.55 10.80
N TYR A 146 -2.76 -6.25 10.66
CA TYR A 146 -1.75 -6.53 11.69
C TYR A 146 -2.14 -5.93 13.05
N LYS A 147 -2.51 -4.64 13.07
CA LYS A 147 -2.92 -3.96 14.31
C LYS A 147 -4.18 -4.57 14.93
N LEU A 148 -5.13 -5.02 14.12
CA LEU A 148 -6.34 -5.69 14.60
C LEU A 148 -6.03 -7.04 15.24
N VAL A 149 -5.07 -7.80 14.70
CA VAL A 149 -4.63 -9.10 15.24
C VAL A 149 -3.92 -8.91 16.58
N TYR A 150 -3.02 -7.93 16.68
CA TYR A 150 -2.17 -7.72 17.86
C TYR A 150 -2.72 -6.71 18.88
N GLY A 151 -3.96 -6.27 18.74
CA GLY A 151 -4.61 -5.35 19.66
C GLY A 151 -4.01 -3.92 19.67
N ARG A 152 -3.29 -3.54 18.60
CA ARG A 152 -2.62 -2.23 18.47
C ARG A 152 -3.43 -1.19 17.72
N PHE A 153 -4.71 -1.45 17.51
CA PHE A 153 -5.60 -0.54 16.80
C PHE A 153 -5.86 0.72 17.64
N THR A 154 -5.58 1.87 17.06
CA THR A 154 -5.65 3.14 17.79
C THR A 154 -7.07 3.70 17.84
N HIS A 155 -7.32 4.58 18.82
CA HIS A 155 -8.60 5.28 18.94
C HIS A 155 -8.90 6.17 17.71
N SER A 156 -7.88 6.81 17.13
CA SER A 156 -8.02 7.62 15.90
C SER A 156 -8.44 6.77 14.70
N GLU A 157 -7.85 5.59 14.55
CA GLU A 157 -8.23 4.63 13.50
C GLU A 157 -9.66 4.13 13.69
N GLU A 158 -10.06 3.82 14.93
CA GLU A 158 -11.43 3.38 15.24
C GLU A 158 -12.45 4.50 14.99
N LYS A 159 -12.10 5.73 15.35
CA LYS A 159 -12.94 6.92 15.13
C LYS A 159 -13.11 7.23 13.65
N PHE A 160 -12.09 6.95 12.83
CA PHE A 160 -12.13 7.16 11.38
C PHE A 160 -12.79 6.01 10.62
N LEU A 161 -12.41 4.77 10.90
CA LEU A 161 -12.84 3.59 10.13
C LEU A 161 -14.08 2.89 10.70
N GLY A 162 -14.42 3.19 11.95
CA GLY A 162 -15.53 2.56 12.67
C GLY A 162 -15.14 1.30 13.42
N LYS A 163 -16.13 0.50 13.79
CA LYS A 163 -15.94 -0.69 14.65
C LYS A 163 -15.07 -1.76 13.95
N ARG A 164 -14.17 -2.40 14.69
CA ARG A 164 -13.24 -3.45 14.25
C ARG A 164 -13.90 -4.55 13.40
N ARG A 165 -15.10 -5.00 13.78
CA ARG A 165 -15.86 -6.02 13.03
C ARG A 165 -16.22 -5.54 11.63
N LYS A 166 -16.61 -4.27 11.48
CA LYS A 166 -16.95 -3.66 10.17
C LYS A 166 -15.72 -3.57 9.29
N ILE A 167 -14.59 -3.11 9.84
CA ILE A 167 -13.31 -3.02 9.13
C ILE A 167 -12.90 -4.39 8.58
N LYS A 168 -12.93 -5.43 9.43
CA LYS A 168 -12.56 -6.79 9.04
C LYS A 168 -13.43 -7.33 7.90
N LYS A 169 -14.74 -7.13 7.98
CA LYS A 169 -15.70 -7.69 7.02
C LYS A 169 -15.77 -6.87 5.73
N GLU A 170 -15.93 -5.56 5.84
CA GLU A 170 -16.28 -4.71 4.71
C GLU A 170 -15.06 -4.09 4.01
N LEU A 171 -13.98 -3.87 4.76
CA LEU A 171 -12.77 -3.26 4.21
C LEU A 171 -11.73 -4.32 3.85
N LEU A 172 -11.22 -5.08 4.83
CA LEU A 172 -10.17 -6.08 4.59
C LEU A 172 -10.68 -7.26 3.77
N GLY A 173 -11.88 -7.77 4.06
CA GLY A 173 -12.50 -8.88 3.33
C GLY A 173 -12.67 -8.60 1.83
N ARG A 174 -12.87 -7.34 1.45
CA ARG A 174 -13.04 -6.94 0.05
C ARG A 174 -11.80 -7.23 -0.81
N PHE A 175 -10.61 -7.12 -0.24
CA PHE A 175 -9.35 -7.31 -0.97
C PHE A 175 -8.77 -8.71 -0.84
N LYS A 176 -9.27 -9.52 0.10
CA LYS A 176 -8.74 -10.86 0.34
C LYS A 176 -8.78 -11.78 -0.90
N ALA A 177 -9.79 -11.64 -1.74
CA ALA A 177 -9.91 -12.39 -3.00
C ALA A 177 -8.92 -11.93 -4.10
N LYS A 178 -8.25 -10.80 -3.91
CA LYS A 178 -7.24 -10.24 -4.82
C LYS A 178 -5.81 -10.53 -4.36
N GLU A 179 -5.65 -11.11 -3.18
CA GLU A 179 -4.35 -11.52 -2.65
C GLU A 179 -3.89 -12.84 -3.30
N LEU A 180 -2.65 -12.83 -3.85
CA LEU A 180 -2.01 -14.00 -4.47
C LEU A 180 -1.56 -15.04 -3.45
#